data_e5ccb619597290703c51887fd648d5de
#
_entry.id   e5ccb619597290703c51887fd648d5de
#
_cell.length_a   1.000
_cell.length_b   1.000
_cell.length_c   1.000
_cell.angle_alpha   90.00
_cell.angle_beta   90.00
_cell.angle_gamma   90.00
#
_symmetry.space_group_name_H-M   'P 1'
#
loop_
_entity.id
_entity.type
_entity.pdbx_description
1 polymer ?
#
loop_
_entity_poly.entity_id
_entity_poly.type
_entity_poly.pdbx_seq_one_letter_code
_entity_poly.pdbx_strand_id
1 'polypeptide(L)'
;MPKLTPKIILEGTRLTRKTELAFAINEHPRIVGPRRSRYHSPIISAEWCGFTPFPWGRGPINFEPGGEEEARALAVFDTWVRLIELQPHYSWIIDRFHLSARAYQLTAHGHDLDFRQLEGRLRALDVHLVLCTRREGTWEAARAERLLVSGKPSQYDDLDVFRREQELLRRLAAESSLPVLELDTSDGDLDSLCGRVADWMALTGGLWPREGGSPGGWGPLRAVPSGPGPSAPAGRPST
;
A
#
# COMPACT_ATOMS: atom_id res chain seq x y z
N MET A 1 1.22 11.80 -24.98
CA MET A 1 1.90 11.82 -23.68
C MET A 1 2.22 10.39 -23.29
N PRO A 2 3.41 10.11 -22.77
CA PRO A 2 3.72 8.79 -22.28
C PRO A 2 2.74 8.43 -21.14
N LYS A 3 2.38 7.15 -21.06
CA LYS A 3 1.50 6.62 -20.01
C LYS A 3 2.26 6.55 -18.70
N LEU A 4 1.65 6.95 -17.60
CA LEU A 4 2.14 6.64 -16.27
C LEU A 4 1.81 5.19 -15.93
N THR A 5 2.72 4.51 -15.25
CA THR A 5 2.51 3.17 -14.70
C THR A 5 2.60 3.26 -13.19
N PRO A 6 1.50 3.51 -12.50
CA PRO A 6 1.55 3.66 -11.06
C PRO A 6 1.98 2.35 -10.40
N LYS A 7 3.06 2.41 -9.64
CA LYS A 7 3.34 1.48 -8.56
C LYS A 7 3.32 2.32 -7.29
N ILE A 8 2.13 2.47 -6.73
CA ILE A 8 1.85 3.42 -5.67
C ILE A 8 1.36 2.68 -4.44
N ILE A 9 1.92 3.05 -3.30
CA ILE A 9 1.37 2.77 -1.99
C ILE A 9 0.69 4.04 -1.49
N LEU A 10 -0.58 3.96 -1.15
CA LEU A 10 -1.35 5.03 -0.52
C LEU A 10 -1.41 4.76 0.98
N GLU A 11 -0.77 5.60 1.77
CA GLU A 11 -0.80 5.55 3.22
C GLU A 11 -1.57 6.74 3.80
N GLY A 12 -1.98 6.65 5.03
CA GLY A 12 -2.71 7.70 5.72
C GLY A 12 -3.76 7.13 6.67
N THR A 13 -4.18 7.91 7.63
CA THR A 13 -5.21 7.53 8.58
C THR A 13 -6.60 7.48 7.96
N ARG A 14 -7.62 7.12 8.73
CA ARG A 14 -9.02 7.21 8.29
C ARG A 14 -9.40 8.65 8.00
N LEU A 15 -10.47 8.85 7.25
CA LEU A 15 -10.97 10.16 6.80
C LEU A 15 -10.08 10.92 5.81
N THR A 16 -8.99 10.34 5.31
CA THR A 16 -8.09 10.96 4.32
C THR A 16 -8.41 10.56 2.87
N ARG A 17 -9.58 10.00 2.61
CA ARG A 17 -10.08 9.66 1.26
C ARG A 17 -9.14 8.79 0.41
N LYS A 18 -8.27 7.98 1.04
CA LYS A 18 -7.29 7.14 0.33
C LYS A 18 -7.92 6.19 -0.68
N THR A 19 -8.97 5.50 -0.26
CA THR A 19 -9.65 4.50 -1.11
C THR A 19 -10.30 5.15 -2.32
N GLU A 20 -10.99 6.28 -2.12
CA GLU A 20 -11.58 7.07 -3.22
C GLU A 20 -10.48 7.55 -4.16
N LEU A 21 -9.35 8.02 -3.62
CA LEU A 21 -8.19 8.44 -4.41
C LEU A 21 -7.57 7.26 -5.18
N ALA A 22 -7.48 6.08 -4.59
CA ALA A 22 -6.97 4.88 -5.27
C ALA A 22 -7.80 4.55 -6.52
N PHE A 23 -9.12 4.58 -6.40
CA PHE A 23 -10.02 4.36 -7.55
C PHE A 23 -9.91 5.49 -8.57
N ALA A 24 -9.87 6.75 -8.13
CA ALA A 24 -9.75 7.89 -9.02
C ALA A 24 -8.42 7.89 -9.79
N ILE A 25 -7.30 7.55 -9.15
CA ILE A 25 -5.99 7.36 -9.80
C ILE A 25 -6.10 6.28 -10.89
N ASN A 26 -6.82 5.20 -10.62
CA ASN A 26 -6.98 4.10 -11.56
C ASN A 26 -7.85 4.45 -12.78
N GLU A 27 -8.60 5.54 -12.73
CA GLU A 27 -9.41 6.06 -13.83
C GLU A 27 -8.80 7.30 -14.51
N HIS A 28 -7.78 7.92 -13.91
CA HIS A 28 -7.24 9.18 -14.38
C HIS A 28 -6.56 9.03 -15.76
N PRO A 29 -6.91 9.86 -16.77
CA PRO A 29 -6.47 9.69 -18.17
C PRO A 29 -4.95 9.64 -18.35
N ARG A 30 -4.20 10.43 -17.60
CA ARG A 30 -2.73 10.46 -17.67
C ARG A 30 -2.09 9.17 -17.16
N ILE A 31 -2.79 8.45 -16.30
CA ILE A 31 -2.33 7.20 -15.68
C ILE A 31 -2.75 6.01 -16.53
N VAL A 32 -4.04 5.88 -16.83
CA VAL A 32 -4.55 4.73 -17.61
C VAL A 32 -4.38 4.88 -19.13
N GLY A 33 -4.13 6.10 -19.62
CA GLY A 33 -3.96 6.37 -21.04
C GLY A 33 -5.27 6.42 -21.84
N PRO A 34 -5.20 6.37 -23.17
CA PRO A 34 -6.37 6.45 -24.05
C PRO A 34 -7.37 5.33 -23.77
N ARG A 35 -8.66 5.63 -23.90
CA ARG A 35 -9.73 4.70 -23.56
C ARG A 35 -9.65 3.33 -24.28
N ARG A 36 -9.12 3.28 -25.51
CA ARG A 36 -8.93 2.03 -26.27
C ARG A 36 -7.80 1.15 -25.75
N SER A 37 -6.85 1.72 -25.02
CA SER A 37 -5.71 1.01 -24.44
C SER A 37 -5.70 1.13 -22.91
N ARG A 38 -6.86 1.38 -22.32
CA ARG A 38 -7.00 1.56 -20.89
C ARG A 38 -6.78 0.23 -20.17
N TYR A 39 -5.77 0.22 -19.33
CA TYR A 39 -5.47 -0.90 -18.45
C TYR A 39 -5.61 -0.42 -17.02
N HIS A 40 -6.54 -1.01 -16.29
CA HIS A 40 -6.71 -0.75 -14.86
C HIS A 40 -5.61 -1.45 -14.08
N SER A 41 -5.05 -0.73 -13.11
CA SER A 41 -4.12 -1.33 -12.16
C SER A 41 -4.89 -2.21 -11.18
N PRO A 42 -4.37 -3.35 -10.75
CA PRO A 42 -4.90 -4.03 -9.59
C PRO A 42 -4.85 -3.11 -8.38
N ILE A 43 -5.93 -3.06 -7.62
CA ILE A 43 -5.97 -2.40 -6.33
C ILE A 43 -6.00 -3.49 -5.27
N ILE A 44 -5.02 -3.49 -4.39
CA ILE A 44 -4.96 -4.36 -3.22
C ILE A 44 -4.91 -3.51 -1.95
N SER A 45 -5.33 -4.08 -0.84
CA SER A 45 -5.31 -3.39 0.44
C SER A 45 -4.94 -4.33 1.56
N ALA A 46 -3.99 -3.94 2.39
CA ALA A 46 -3.68 -4.66 3.62
C ALA A 46 -4.83 -4.62 4.63
N GLU A 47 -5.67 -3.58 4.58
CA GLU A 47 -6.85 -3.45 5.44
C GLU A 47 -7.99 -4.43 5.03
N TRP A 48 -8.04 -4.84 3.75
CA TRP A 48 -9.08 -5.76 3.26
C TRP A 48 -8.72 -7.24 3.44
N CYS A 49 -7.48 -7.52 3.79
CA CYS A 49 -7.02 -8.87 4.06
C CYS A 49 -7.30 -9.22 5.52
N GLY A 50 -7.98 -10.32 5.75
CA GLY A 50 -8.29 -10.81 7.09
C GLY A 50 -7.68 -12.19 7.33
N PHE A 51 -7.32 -12.46 8.58
CA PHE A 51 -6.90 -13.79 9.04
C PHE A 51 -8.08 -14.62 9.51
N THR A 52 -9.25 -13.99 9.64
CA THR A 52 -10.49 -14.63 10.07
C THR A 52 -11.60 -14.34 9.05
N PRO A 53 -12.64 -15.20 8.96
CA PRO A 53 -13.77 -14.98 8.06
C PRO A 53 -14.70 -13.84 8.50
N PHE A 54 -14.44 -13.21 9.65
CA PHE A 54 -15.28 -12.16 10.18
C PHE A 54 -14.85 -10.78 9.67
N PRO A 55 -15.79 -9.92 9.26
CA PRO A 55 -15.50 -8.51 9.00
C PRO A 55 -14.83 -7.85 10.20
N TRP A 56 -13.84 -6.98 9.94
CA TRP A 56 -13.12 -6.25 10.98
C TRP A 56 -12.25 -7.13 11.91
N GLY A 57 -11.97 -8.35 11.50
CA GLY A 57 -11.04 -9.24 12.19
C GLY A 57 -9.58 -8.79 12.07
N ARG A 58 -8.68 -9.56 12.68
CA ARG A 58 -7.24 -9.34 12.55
C ARG A 58 -6.78 -9.63 11.14
N GLY A 59 -5.72 -8.94 10.73
CA GLY A 59 -5.11 -9.06 9.41
C GLY A 59 -3.67 -8.51 9.42
N PRO A 60 -3.08 -8.28 8.23
CA PRO A 60 -1.67 -7.87 8.13
C PRO A 60 -1.34 -6.54 8.81
N ILE A 61 -2.31 -5.70 9.13
CA ILE A 61 -2.09 -4.44 9.85
C ILE A 61 -2.20 -4.63 11.36
N ASN A 62 -3.25 -5.32 11.82
CA ASN A 62 -3.70 -5.36 13.20
C ASN A 62 -3.58 -6.75 13.85
N PHE A 63 -2.50 -7.45 13.57
CA PHE A 63 -2.18 -8.77 14.11
C PHE A 63 -1.68 -8.69 15.58
N GLU A 64 -1.63 -9.84 16.25
CA GLU A 64 -0.98 -9.99 17.55
C GLU A 64 0.54 -10.17 17.33
N PRO A 65 1.40 -9.33 17.99
CA PRO A 65 2.84 -9.43 17.80
C PRO A 65 3.46 -10.65 18.49
N GLY A 66 4.63 -11.05 17.98
CA GLY A 66 5.49 -12.08 18.57
C GLY A 66 5.05 -13.52 18.34
N GLY A 67 4.13 -13.79 17.41
CA GLY A 67 3.61 -15.13 17.20
C GLY A 67 3.33 -15.49 15.74
N GLU A 68 2.42 -16.45 15.56
CA GLU A 68 2.04 -16.97 14.24
C GLU A 68 1.36 -15.89 13.38
N GLU A 69 0.57 -14.99 13.98
CA GLU A 69 -0.09 -13.92 13.24
C GLU A 69 0.92 -12.92 12.66
N GLU A 70 1.97 -12.56 13.42
CA GLU A 70 3.05 -11.70 12.92
C GLU A 70 3.79 -12.36 11.75
N ALA A 71 4.20 -13.61 11.91
CA ALA A 71 4.87 -14.36 10.86
C ALA A 71 4.00 -14.42 9.59
N ARG A 72 2.69 -14.63 9.76
CA ARG A 72 1.73 -14.64 8.66
C ARG A 72 1.58 -13.26 8.01
N ALA A 73 1.54 -12.19 8.80
CA ALA A 73 1.45 -10.82 8.29
C ALA A 73 2.68 -10.45 7.46
N LEU A 74 3.88 -10.74 7.97
CA LEU A 74 5.13 -10.50 7.26
C LEU A 74 5.21 -11.32 5.95
N ALA A 75 4.74 -12.57 5.98
CA ALA A 75 4.66 -13.42 4.79
C ALA A 75 3.69 -12.86 3.73
N VAL A 76 2.58 -12.22 4.13
CA VAL A 76 1.66 -11.55 3.21
C VAL A 76 2.35 -10.37 2.53
N PHE A 77 3.05 -9.51 3.27
CA PHE A 77 3.81 -8.39 2.70
C PHE A 77 4.89 -8.88 1.73
N ASP A 78 5.67 -9.91 2.12
CA ASP A 78 6.69 -10.51 1.27
C ASP A 78 6.09 -11.08 -0.02
N THR A 79 4.97 -11.79 0.08
CA THR A 79 4.26 -12.37 -1.08
C THR A 79 3.81 -11.29 -2.06
N TRP A 80 3.30 -10.17 -1.59
CA TRP A 80 2.90 -9.07 -2.47
C TRP A 80 4.10 -8.41 -3.15
N VAL A 81 5.18 -8.15 -2.41
CA VAL A 81 6.41 -7.63 -3.02
C VAL A 81 6.94 -8.62 -4.04
N ARG A 82 6.91 -9.93 -3.73
CA ARG A 82 7.32 -10.97 -4.67
C ARG A 82 6.45 -10.98 -5.94
N LEU A 83 5.14 -10.79 -5.81
CA LEU A 83 4.26 -10.68 -6.97
C LEU A 83 4.61 -9.48 -7.85
N ILE A 84 4.90 -8.32 -7.25
CA ILE A 84 5.32 -7.12 -7.98
C ILE A 84 6.67 -7.35 -8.69
N GLU A 85 7.62 -8.03 -8.05
CA GLU A 85 8.91 -8.42 -8.65
C GLU A 85 8.73 -9.32 -9.88
N LEU A 86 7.77 -10.25 -9.84
CA LEU A 86 7.45 -11.12 -10.97
C LEU A 86 6.72 -10.39 -12.10
N GLN A 87 6.14 -9.22 -11.82
CA GLN A 87 5.38 -8.38 -12.75
C GLN A 87 5.91 -6.94 -12.77
N PRO A 88 7.23 -6.71 -13.02
CA PRO A 88 7.87 -5.41 -12.83
C PRO A 88 7.34 -4.33 -13.78
N HIS A 89 6.73 -4.73 -14.90
CA HIS A 89 6.18 -3.82 -15.91
C HIS A 89 4.68 -3.57 -15.74
N TYR A 90 4.08 -4.14 -14.70
CA TYR A 90 2.67 -3.96 -14.40
C TYR A 90 2.45 -2.81 -13.41
N SER A 91 1.29 -2.20 -13.46
CA SER A 91 0.90 -1.13 -12.53
C SER A 91 0.25 -1.73 -11.30
N TRP A 92 0.50 -1.15 -10.13
CA TRP A 92 -0.05 -1.59 -8.85
C TRP A 92 -0.48 -0.39 -8.02
N ILE A 93 -1.65 -0.46 -7.43
CA ILE A 93 -2.14 0.50 -6.43
C ILE A 93 -2.40 -0.27 -5.15
N ILE A 94 -1.79 0.17 -4.06
CA ILE A 94 -1.89 -0.47 -2.75
C ILE A 94 -2.50 0.53 -1.78
N ASP A 95 -3.69 0.24 -1.27
CA ASP A 95 -4.36 1.06 -0.26
C ASP A 95 -4.04 0.50 1.13
N ARG A 96 -3.20 1.19 1.88
CA ARG A 96 -2.53 0.80 3.14
C ARG A 96 -1.59 -0.40 2.97
N PHE A 97 -0.41 -0.24 3.50
CA PHE A 97 0.62 -1.27 3.42
C PHE A 97 1.47 -1.29 4.71
N HIS A 98 2.77 -1.37 4.57
CA HIS A 98 3.73 -1.56 5.65
C HIS A 98 3.79 -0.41 6.67
N LEU A 99 3.62 0.85 6.26
CA LEU A 99 3.62 1.97 7.22
C LEU A 99 2.37 1.95 8.11
N SER A 100 1.21 1.58 7.53
CA SER A 100 -0.02 1.38 8.33
C SER A 100 0.14 0.26 9.35
N ALA A 101 0.80 -0.86 8.98
CA ALA A 101 1.10 -1.94 9.92
C ALA A 101 2.05 -1.48 11.02
N ARG A 102 3.17 -0.82 10.64
CA ARG A 102 4.14 -0.28 11.60
C ARG A 102 3.50 0.71 12.56
N ALA A 103 2.67 1.64 12.04
CA ALA A 103 1.97 2.62 12.87
C ALA A 103 1.01 1.97 13.86
N TYR A 104 0.23 0.97 13.41
CA TYR A 104 -0.67 0.24 14.29
C TYR A 104 0.09 -0.51 15.38
N GLN A 105 1.11 -1.27 15.02
CA GLN A 105 1.89 -2.07 15.98
C GLN A 105 2.60 -1.20 17.02
N LEU A 106 3.17 -0.07 16.61
CA LEU A 106 3.75 0.91 17.53
C LEU A 106 2.70 1.48 18.49
N THR A 107 1.52 1.83 17.99
CA THR A 107 0.49 2.48 18.79
C THR A 107 -0.21 1.51 19.74
N ALA A 108 -0.57 0.31 19.26
CA ALA A 108 -1.35 -0.66 20.00
C ALA A 108 -0.49 -1.51 20.95
N HIS A 109 0.73 -1.83 20.58
CA HIS A 109 1.57 -2.80 21.26
C HIS A 109 2.96 -2.28 21.65
N GLY A 110 3.36 -1.07 21.24
CA GLY A 110 4.72 -0.58 21.41
C GLY A 110 5.76 -1.39 20.61
N HIS A 111 5.30 -2.15 19.62
CA HIS A 111 6.12 -3.07 18.83
C HIS A 111 6.51 -2.42 17.49
N ASP A 112 7.80 -2.19 17.27
CA ASP A 112 8.30 -1.60 16.04
C ASP A 112 8.72 -2.67 15.03
N LEU A 113 8.14 -2.60 13.84
CA LEU A 113 8.42 -3.53 12.74
C LEU A 113 9.52 -2.98 11.83
N ASP A 114 10.51 -3.81 11.51
CA ASP A 114 11.57 -3.45 10.57
C ASP A 114 11.21 -3.81 9.13
N PHE A 115 10.84 -2.83 8.34
CA PHE A 115 10.53 -2.99 6.92
C PHE A 115 11.65 -2.50 5.98
N ARG A 116 12.86 -2.20 6.46
CA ARG A 116 13.95 -1.65 5.62
C ARG A 116 14.31 -2.59 4.46
N GLN A 117 14.35 -3.90 4.67
CA GLN A 117 14.61 -4.86 3.60
C GLN A 117 13.47 -4.88 2.57
N LEU A 118 12.23 -4.85 3.03
CA LEU A 118 11.05 -4.80 2.16
C LEU A 118 11.04 -3.51 1.32
N GLU A 119 11.30 -2.36 1.93
CA GLU A 119 11.39 -1.08 1.23
C GLU A 119 12.53 -1.04 0.21
N GLY A 120 13.69 -1.65 0.51
CA GLY A 120 14.78 -1.78 -0.43
C GLY A 120 14.36 -2.50 -1.72
N ARG A 121 13.54 -3.55 -1.60
CA ARG A 121 12.95 -4.27 -2.76
C ARG A 121 11.93 -3.42 -3.50
N LEU A 122 11.04 -2.75 -2.78
CA LEU A 122 10.04 -1.84 -3.36
C LEU A 122 10.71 -0.68 -4.13
N ARG A 123 11.77 -0.11 -3.57
CA ARG A 123 12.55 0.95 -4.22
C ARG A 123 13.18 0.49 -5.54
N ALA A 124 13.71 -0.74 -5.58
CA ALA A 124 14.26 -1.33 -6.80
C ALA A 124 13.19 -1.52 -7.90
N LEU A 125 11.92 -1.54 -7.53
CA LEU A 125 10.78 -1.66 -8.43
C LEU A 125 10.15 -0.30 -8.82
N ASP A 126 10.75 0.80 -8.40
CA ASP A 126 10.23 2.17 -8.58
C ASP A 126 8.84 2.38 -7.95
N VAL A 127 8.62 1.78 -6.80
CA VAL A 127 7.40 2.00 -6.02
C VAL A 127 7.47 3.37 -5.36
N HIS A 128 6.37 4.11 -5.42
CA HIS A 128 6.20 5.45 -4.85
C HIS A 128 5.21 5.40 -3.71
N LEU A 129 5.41 6.24 -2.69
CA LEU A 129 4.54 6.32 -1.53
C LEU A 129 3.81 7.67 -1.52
N VAL A 130 2.49 7.65 -1.46
CA VAL A 130 1.65 8.82 -1.27
C VAL A 130 1.06 8.79 0.12
N LEU A 131 1.49 9.70 0.97
CA LEU A 131 0.92 9.89 2.30
C LEU A 131 -0.26 10.87 2.21
N CYS A 132 -1.47 10.35 2.32
CA CYS A 132 -2.69 11.14 2.36
C CYS A 132 -2.86 11.74 3.74
N THR A 133 -2.92 13.06 3.82
CA THR A 133 -3.08 13.82 5.07
C THR A 133 -4.31 14.70 5.04
N ARG A 134 -4.66 15.25 6.19
CA ARG A 134 -5.77 16.18 6.39
C ARG A 134 -5.36 17.32 7.31
N ARG A 135 -5.78 18.54 6.94
CA ARG A 135 -5.54 19.74 7.75
C ARG A 135 -6.41 19.73 9.01
N GLU A 136 -5.87 20.33 10.07
CA GLU A 136 -6.48 20.31 11.40
C GLU A 136 -7.95 20.75 11.41
N GLY A 137 -8.30 21.86 10.83
CA GLY A 137 -9.68 22.38 10.85
C GLY A 137 -10.74 21.62 10.03
N THR A 138 -10.36 20.50 9.36
CA THR A 138 -11.23 19.79 8.41
C THR A 138 -11.72 18.42 8.88
N TRP A 139 -11.28 17.96 10.04
CA TRP A 139 -11.59 16.63 10.56
C TRP A 139 -13.08 16.44 10.86
N GLU A 140 -13.74 17.43 11.47
CA GLU A 140 -15.15 17.32 11.83
C GLU A 140 -16.05 17.23 10.58
N ALA A 141 -15.74 18.01 9.55
CA ALA A 141 -16.48 17.94 8.28
C ALA A 141 -16.33 16.56 7.63
N ALA A 142 -15.11 16.02 7.59
CA ALA A 142 -14.87 14.68 7.06
C ALA A 142 -15.54 13.57 7.87
N ARG A 143 -15.58 13.72 9.20
CA ARG A 143 -16.34 12.82 10.07
C ARG A 143 -17.82 12.86 9.74
N ALA A 144 -18.41 14.05 9.65
CA ALA A 144 -19.83 14.21 9.35
C ALA A 144 -20.20 13.56 8.01
N GLU A 145 -19.39 13.78 6.96
CA GLU A 145 -19.56 13.14 5.66
C GLU A 145 -19.46 11.60 5.78
N ARG A 146 -18.47 11.10 6.49
CA ARG A 146 -18.26 9.65 6.63
C ARG A 146 -19.36 8.96 7.41
N LEU A 147 -19.93 9.61 8.41
CA LEU A 147 -21.02 9.04 9.21
C LEU A 147 -22.29 8.77 8.40
N LEU A 148 -22.51 9.45 7.27
CA LEU A 148 -23.64 9.22 6.37
C LEU A 148 -23.61 7.83 5.72
N VAL A 149 -22.42 7.22 5.59
CA VAL A 149 -22.23 5.96 4.86
C VAL A 149 -21.52 4.88 5.68
N SER A 150 -21.18 5.15 6.93
CA SER A 150 -20.41 4.21 7.75
C SER A 150 -21.29 3.12 8.33
N GLY A 151 -20.89 1.85 8.10
CA GLY A 151 -21.47 0.68 8.79
C GLY A 151 -21.02 0.53 10.25
N LYS A 152 -20.04 1.32 10.71
CA LYS A 152 -19.51 1.30 12.08
C LYS A 152 -19.21 2.73 12.55
N PRO A 153 -20.23 3.53 12.87
CA PRO A 153 -20.05 4.96 13.19
C PRO A 153 -19.18 5.21 14.42
N SER A 154 -19.26 4.36 15.46
CA SER A 154 -18.51 4.52 16.71
C SER A 154 -16.98 4.56 16.53
N GLN A 155 -16.45 4.04 15.43
CA GLN A 155 -15.01 4.13 15.14
C GLN A 155 -14.50 5.56 14.86
N TYR A 156 -15.41 6.53 14.72
CA TYR A 156 -15.11 7.93 14.46
C TYR A 156 -15.41 8.85 15.64
N ASP A 157 -15.67 8.30 16.82
CA ASP A 157 -16.03 9.09 18.01
C ASP A 157 -14.85 9.91 18.53
N ASP A 158 -13.63 9.36 18.46
CA ASP A 158 -12.41 10.05 18.87
C ASP A 158 -11.54 10.41 17.65
N LEU A 159 -11.59 11.67 17.25
CA LEU A 159 -10.77 12.17 16.13
C LEU A 159 -9.29 12.34 16.49
N ASP A 160 -8.94 12.44 17.77
CA ASP A 160 -7.55 12.59 18.20
C ASP A 160 -6.73 11.33 17.94
N VAL A 161 -7.38 10.17 17.88
CA VAL A 161 -6.73 8.92 17.42
C VAL A 161 -6.19 9.09 16.01
N PHE A 162 -6.97 9.66 15.09
CA PHE A 162 -6.57 9.84 13.70
C PHE A 162 -5.52 10.94 13.54
N ARG A 163 -5.59 12.00 14.34
CA ARG A 163 -4.57 13.05 14.37
C ARG A 163 -3.22 12.49 14.79
N ARG A 164 -3.19 11.73 15.90
CA ARG A 164 -1.96 11.06 16.38
C ARG A 164 -1.42 10.04 15.39
N GLU A 165 -2.30 9.24 14.76
CA GLU A 165 -1.90 8.30 13.71
C GLU A 165 -1.29 9.03 12.52
N GLN A 166 -1.87 10.16 12.09
CA GLN A 166 -1.32 10.97 11.00
C GLN A 166 0.07 11.49 11.31
N GLU A 167 0.31 12.04 12.50
CA GLU A 167 1.62 12.51 12.92
C GLU A 167 2.65 11.38 12.98
N LEU A 168 2.23 10.22 13.46
CA LEU A 168 3.08 9.03 13.45
C LEU A 168 3.42 8.62 12.01
N LEU A 169 2.44 8.53 11.13
CA LEU A 169 2.65 8.19 9.72
C LEU A 169 3.56 9.19 8.99
N ARG A 170 3.49 10.49 9.31
CA ARG A 170 4.44 11.49 8.80
C ARG A 170 5.87 11.19 9.20
N ARG A 171 6.10 10.86 10.48
CA ARG A 171 7.43 10.47 10.96
C ARG A 171 7.95 9.22 10.26
N LEU A 172 7.11 8.17 10.17
CA LEU A 172 7.47 6.93 9.50
C LEU A 172 7.72 7.12 8.00
N ALA A 173 6.95 7.96 7.34
CA ALA A 173 7.15 8.30 5.93
C ALA A 173 8.46 9.09 5.71
N ALA A 174 8.84 9.95 6.65
CA ALA A 174 10.12 10.66 6.59
C ALA A 174 11.34 9.74 6.77
N GLU A 175 11.17 8.59 7.44
CA GLU A 175 12.19 7.54 7.58
C GLU A 175 12.24 6.61 6.35
N SER A 176 11.21 6.60 5.51
CA SER A 176 11.10 5.68 4.38
C SER A 176 12.17 5.94 3.32
N SER A 177 12.69 4.86 2.74
CA SER A 177 13.63 4.93 1.62
C SER A 177 12.94 5.14 0.26
N LEU A 178 11.62 5.06 0.21
CA LEU A 178 10.82 5.28 -1.01
C LEU A 178 10.68 6.77 -1.33
N PRO A 179 10.46 7.16 -2.60
CA PRO A 179 9.98 8.50 -2.91
C PRO A 179 8.62 8.73 -2.25
N VAL A 180 8.49 9.82 -1.48
CA VAL A 180 7.28 10.16 -0.74
C VAL A 180 6.67 11.46 -1.26
N LEU A 181 5.37 11.46 -1.48
CA LEU A 181 4.53 12.63 -1.65
C LEU A 181 3.58 12.75 -0.46
N GLU A 182 3.69 13.81 0.32
CA GLU A 182 2.61 14.17 1.24
C GLU A 182 1.52 14.92 0.48
N LEU A 183 0.30 14.39 0.49
CA LEU A 183 -0.85 14.89 -0.24
C LEU A 183 -1.96 15.28 0.72
N ASP A 184 -2.18 16.58 0.89
CA ASP A 184 -3.34 17.08 1.61
C ASP A 184 -4.62 16.81 0.80
N THR A 185 -5.52 16.02 1.38
CA THR A 185 -6.81 15.59 0.80
C THR A 185 -8.01 16.33 1.39
N SER A 186 -7.76 17.39 2.17
CA SER A 186 -8.81 18.14 2.87
C SER A 186 -9.78 18.83 1.93
N ASP A 187 -9.21 19.45 0.91
CA ASP A 187 -9.97 20.18 -0.10
C ASP A 187 -9.65 19.63 -1.47
N GLY A 188 -10.50 19.92 -2.39
CA GLY A 188 -10.30 19.55 -3.76
C GLY A 188 -11.09 18.33 -4.18
N ASP A 189 -11.39 18.35 -5.44
CA ASP A 189 -11.95 17.21 -6.12
C ASP A 189 -10.87 16.15 -6.34
N LEU A 190 -11.30 14.93 -6.55
CA LEU A 190 -10.42 13.80 -6.76
C LEU A 190 -9.58 13.95 -8.04
N ASP A 191 -10.08 14.62 -9.06
CA ASP A 191 -9.36 14.83 -10.32
C ASP A 191 -8.13 15.72 -10.12
N SER A 192 -8.27 16.82 -9.38
CA SER A 192 -7.15 17.68 -8.99
C SER A 192 -6.10 16.94 -8.15
N LEU A 193 -6.53 16.13 -7.17
CA LEU A 193 -5.62 15.32 -6.36
C LEU A 193 -4.89 14.29 -7.22
N CYS A 194 -5.57 13.61 -8.13
CA CYS A 194 -4.97 12.68 -9.09
C CYS A 194 -3.99 13.39 -10.02
N GLY A 195 -4.32 14.61 -10.48
CA GLY A 195 -3.43 15.44 -11.28
C GLY A 195 -2.11 15.70 -10.58
N ARG A 196 -2.14 16.08 -9.29
CA ARG A 196 -0.94 16.30 -8.46
C ARG A 196 -0.10 15.02 -8.33
N VAL A 197 -0.73 13.87 -8.09
CA VAL A 197 -0.03 12.58 -8.04
C VAL A 197 0.62 12.28 -9.40
N ALA A 198 -0.11 12.48 -10.50
CA ALA A 198 0.42 12.23 -11.84
C ALA A 198 1.59 13.17 -12.20
N ASP A 199 1.53 14.45 -11.81
CA ASP A 199 2.63 15.40 -12.00
C ASP A 199 3.88 14.97 -11.23
N TRP A 200 3.71 14.64 -9.96
CA TRP A 200 4.80 14.18 -9.12
C TRP A 200 5.42 12.87 -9.63
N MET A 201 4.62 11.90 -10.04
CA MET A 201 5.13 10.65 -10.64
C MET A 201 5.88 10.90 -11.94
N ALA A 202 5.42 11.86 -12.77
CA ALA A 202 6.13 12.24 -13.98
C ALA A 202 7.51 12.81 -13.69
N LEU A 203 7.63 13.60 -12.60
CA LEU A 203 8.90 14.20 -12.17
C LEU A 203 9.85 13.17 -11.52
N THR A 204 9.31 12.16 -10.85
CA THR A 204 10.08 11.19 -10.07
C THR A 204 10.29 9.84 -10.76
N GLY A 205 9.94 9.72 -12.03
CA GLY A 205 10.22 8.53 -12.84
C GLY A 205 9.10 7.48 -12.89
N GLY A 206 7.88 7.82 -12.49
CA GLY A 206 6.71 6.94 -12.58
C GLY A 206 6.17 6.71 -14.01
N LEU A 207 6.93 7.08 -15.04
CA LEU A 207 6.61 6.84 -16.45
C LEU A 207 7.12 5.48 -16.92
N TRP A 208 6.33 4.82 -17.77
CA TRP A 208 6.76 3.59 -18.41
C TRP A 208 6.41 3.61 -19.91
N PRO A 209 7.32 3.20 -20.83
CA PRO A 209 8.74 2.90 -20.58
C PRO A 209 9.50 4.15 -20.12
N ARG A 210 10.57 3.97 -19.35
CA ARG A 210 11.48 5.07 -19.04
C ARG A 210 12.13 5.57 -20.33
N GLU A 211 12.11 6.86 -20.58
CA GLU A 211 12.84 7.46 -21.68
C GLU A 211 14.34 7.17 -21.48
N GLY A 212 14.98 6.51 -22.47
CA GLY A 212 16.41 6.19 -22.47
C GLY A 212 16.80 4.82 -21.89
N GLY A 213 15.90 4.05 -21.35
CA GLY A 213 16.15 2.66 -20.98
C GLY A 213 15.80 1.73 -22.14
N SER A 214 16.78 1.06 -22.75
CA SER A 214 16.47 -0.13 -23.57
C SER A 214 15.56 -1.03 -22.74
N PRO A 215 14.48 -1.62 -23.32
CA PRO A 215 13.72 -2.64 -22.63
C PRO A 215 14.73 -3.72 -22.27
N GLY A 216 15.08 -3.78 -20.96
CA GLY A 216 16.05 -4.74 -20.47
C GLY A 216 15.60 -6.11 -20.96
N GLY A 217 16.43 -6.71 -21.81
CA GLY A 217 16.15 -8.03 -22.33
C GLY A 217 15.76 -8.92 -21.16
N TRP A 218 14.85 -9.82 -21.38
CA TRP A 218 14.49 -10.87 -20.45
C TRP A 218 15.76 -11.63 -20.05
N GLY A 219 16.46 -11.11 -19.03
CA GLY A 219 17.55 -11.85 -18.44
C GLY A 219 16.97 -13.18 -17.92
N PRO A 220 17.70 -14.30 -18.06
CA PRO A 220 17.19 -15.57 -17.58
C PRO A 220 16.76 -15.43 -16.13
N LEU A 221 15.51 -15.78 -15.84
CA LEU A 221 15.00 -15.89 -14.48
C LEU A 221 16.06 -16.63 -13.66
N ARG A 222 16.66 -15.97 -12.68
CA ARG A 222 17.56 -16.66 -11.76
C ARG A 222 16.77 -17.83 -11.19
N ALA A 223 17.27 -19.05 -11.44
CA ALA A 223 16.68 -20.25 -10.90
C ALA A 223 16.47 -20.06 -9.39
N VAL A 224 15.23 -20.16 -8.97
CA VAL A 224 14.90 -20.21 -7.54
C VAL A 224 15.67 -21.41 -6.98
N PRO A 225 16.52 -21.25 -5.96
CA PRO A 225 17.13 -22.39 -5.32
C PRO A 225 16.01 -23.31 -4.83
N SER A 226 15.98 -24.54 -5.33
CA SER A 226 15.06 -25.56 -4.87
C SER A 226 15.35 -25.78 -3.39
N GLY A 227 14.46 -25.30 -2.54
CA GLY A 227 14.47 -25.62 -1.12
C GLY A 227 14.41 -27.14 -0.93
N PRO A 228 14.90 -27.67 0.19
CA PRO A 228 14.85 -29.09 0.46
C PRO A 228 13.40 -29.58 0.35
N GLY A 229 13.21 -30.58 -0.52
CA GLY A 229 11.89 -31.20 -0.72
C GLY A 229 11.34 -31.75 0.60
N PRO A 230 10.00 -31.85 0.73
CA PRO A 230 9.40 -32.39 1.94
C PRO A 230 9.91 -33.81 2.17
N SER A 231 10.46 -34.06 3.36
CA SER A 231 10.88 -35.38 3.81
C SER A 231 9.71 -36.34 3.75
N ALA A 232 9.91 -37.50 3.12
CA ALA A 232 8.89 -38.53 3.06
C ALA A 232 8.46 -38.97 4.48
N PRO A 233 7.17 -39.21 4.71
CA PRO A 233 6.70 -39.67 6.02
C PRO A 233 7.28 -41.06 6.33
N ALA A 234 7.86 -41.19 7.52
CA ALA A 234 8.37 -42.46 8.04
C ALA A 234 7.26 -43.52 8.06
N GLY A 235 7.56 -44.68 7.51
CA GLY A 235 6.65 -45.80 7.43
C GLY A 235 6.12 -46.21 8.83
N ARG A 236 4.80 -46.51 8.90
CA ARG A 236 4.19 -47.11 10.09
C ARG A 236 4.76 -48.54 10.27
N PRO A 237 5.09 -48.97 11.48
CA PRO A 237 5.37 -50.37 11.76
C PRO A 237 4.05 -51.16 11.69
N SER A 238 4.09 -52.27 10.97
CA SER A 238 3.06 -53.28 10.92
C SER A 238 3.08 -54.12 12.20
N THR A 239 1.97 -54.12 12.91
CA THR A 239 1.51 -55.25 13.75
C THR A 239 -0.01 -55.36 13.60
#